data_633b07e2f88d5ee3d618b571099ba1f7
#
_entry.id   633b07e2f88d5ee3d618b571099ba1f7
#
_cell.length_a   1.000
_cell.length_b   1.000
_cell.length_c   1.000
_cell.angle_alpha   90.00
_cell.angle_beta   90.00
_cell.angle_gamma   90.00
#
_symmetry.space_group_name_H-M   'P 1'
#
loop_
_entity.id
_entity.type
_entity.pdbx_description
1 polymer ?
#
loop_
_entity_poly.entity_id
_entity_poly.type
_entity_poly.pdbx_seq_one_letter_code
_entity_poly.pdbx_strand_id
1 'polypeptide(L)'
;MNKKNAFSISLWLVLGLISGFVFLNLTHQKSLPDVLEAASPSVVNIWSIKKWKAWQEKSNLLGIKRYQQVIKTGFFPNGSGVVLNKDGKIVTNFHVIKEAFKNQQRLIIELNNGETVSYTHLTLPTTGS
;
A
#
# COMPACT_ATOMS: atom_id res chain seq x y z
N MET A 1 22.56 28.91 -55.22
CA MET A 1 22.31 27.74 -54.37
C MET A 1 21.50 26.74 -55.20
N ASN A 2 22.09 25.56 -55.42
CA ASN A 2 21.52 24.59 -56.38
C ASN A 2 20.29 23.92 -55.74
N LYS A 3 19.13 23.90 -56.46
CA LYS A 3 17.85 23.34 -55.93
C LYS A 3 18.00 21.91 -55.36
N LYS A 4 18.94 21.11 -55.88
CA LYS A 4 19.23 19.77 -55.37
C LYS A 4 19.83 19.78 -53.96
N ASN A 5 20.68 20.76 -53.65
CA ASN A 5 21.30 20.85 -52.32
C ASN A 5 20.30 21.34 -51.25
N ALA A 6 19.41 22.25 -51.64
CA ALA A 6 18.35 22.73 -50.72
C ALA A 6 17.35 21.63 -50.35
N PHE A 7 17.00 20.76 -51.32
CA PHE A 7 16.12 19.60 -51.06
C PHE A 7 16.78 18.57 -50.14
N SER A 8 18.07 18.31 -50.35
CA SER A 8 18.83 17.36 -49.48
C SER A 8 18.94 17.87 -48.04
N ILE A 9 19.20 19.17 -47.82
CA ILE A 9 19.28 19.77 -46.47
C ILE A 9 17.93 19.70 -45.77
N SER A 10 16.84 20.00 -46.46
CA SER A 10 15.51 19.93 -45.87
C SER A 10 15.12 18.50 -45.44
N LEU A 11 15.49 17.51 -46.26
CA LEU A 11 15.25 16.09 -45.95
C LEU A 11 15.98 15.64 -44.66
N TRP A 12 17.26 16.04 -44.52
CA TRP A 12 18.02 15.70 -43.29
C TRP A 12 17.51 16.40 -42.04
N LEU A 13 17.01 17.63 -42.18
CA LEU A 13 16.37 18.35 -41.05
C LEU A 13 15.07 17.66 -40.61
N VAL A 14 14.22 17.22 -41.54
CA VAL A 14 13.00 16.49 -41.23
C VAL A 14 13.30 15.14 -40.58
N LEU A 15 14.27 14.38 -41.11
CA LEU A 15 14.71 13.12 -40.51
C LEU A 15 15.29 13.32 -39.11
N GLY A 16 16.07 14.37 -38.88
CA GLY A 16 16.60 14.72 -37.57
C GLY A 16 15.49 15.06 -36.55
N LEU A 17 14.46 15.83 -36.96
CA LEU A 17 13.33 16.15 -36.14
C LEU A 17 12.49 14.92 -35.78
N ILE A 18 12.23 14.04 -36.74
CA ILE A 18 11.51 12.78 -36.53
C ILE A 18 12.30 11.87 -35.59
N SER A 19 13.61 11.71 -35.83
CA SER A 19 14.49 10.91 -34.96
C SER A 19 14.51 11.45 -33.51
N GLY A 20 14.67 12.77 -33.37
CA GLY A 20 14.63 13.45 -32.06
C GLY A 20 13.29 13.26 -31.35
N PHE A 21 12.17 13.39 -32.05
CA PHE A 21 10.84 13.17 -31.50
C PHE A 21 10.61 11.71 -31.06
N VAL A 22 11.04 10.75 -31.89
CA VAL A 22 10.98 9.32 -31.54
C VAL A 22 11.85 9.01 -30.34
N PHE A 23 13.07 9.54 -30.29
CA PHE A 23 13.99 9.36 -29.17
C PHE A 23 13.41 9.91 -27.86
N LEU A 24 12.84 11.11 -27.88
CA LEU A 24 12.18 11.72 -26.71
C LEU A 24 11.00 10.87 -26.21
N ASN A 25 10.20 10.29 -27.11
CA ASN A 25 9.09 9.42 -26.71
C ASN A 25 9.56 8.06 -26.18
N LEU A 26 10.65 7.50 -26.73
CA LEU A 26 11.20 6.22 -26.26
C LEU A 26 11.90 6.34 -24.89
N THR A 27 12.44 7.51 -24.58
CA THR A 27 13.13 7.76 -23.30
C THR A 27 12.21 8.26 -22.19
N HIS A 28 10.90 8.36 -22.44
CA HIS A 28 9.93 8.76 -21.44
C HIS A 28 9.71 7.62 -20.44
N GLN A 29 10.73 7.33 -19.64
CA GLN A 29 10.58 6.44 -18.48
C GLN A 29 9.69 7.14 -17.48
N LYS A 30 8.66 6.41 -16.99
CA LYS A 30 7.83 6.92 -15.91
C LYS A 30 8.72 7.35 -14.76
N SER A 31 8.53 8.55 -14.28
CA SER A 31 9.25 9.02 -13.10
C SER A 31 8.82 8.23 -11.86
N LEU A 32 9.68 8.16 -10.85
CA LEU A 32 9.33 7.48 -9.60
C LEU A 32 8.03 8.01 -8.97
N PRO A 33 7.76 9.33 -8.96
CA PRO A 33 6.47 9.88 -8.53
C PRO A 33 5.28 9.33 -9.30
N ASP A 34 5.34 9.25 -10.64
CA ASP A 34 4.25 8.71 -11.48
C ASP A 34 3.93 7.25 -11.15
N VAL A 35 4.98 6.45 -10.88
CA VAL A 35 4.83 5.05 -10.48
C VAL A 35 4.20 4.95 -9.10
N LEU A 36 4.63 5.78 -8.16
CA LEU A 36 4.09 5.80 -6.80
C LEU A 36 2.62 6.25 -6.78
N GLU A 37 2.28 7.28 -7.54
CA GLU A 37 0.89 7.74 -7.66
C GLU A 37 -0.02 6.66 -8.26
N ALA A 38 0.43 5.97 -9.29
CA ALA A 38 -0.31 4.86 -9.91
C ALA A 38 -0.44 3.63 -9.00
N ALA A 39 0.55 3.34 -8.16
CA ALA A 39 0.57 2.19 -7.27
C ALA A 39 -0.13 2.46 -5.92
N SER A 40 -0.17 3.71 -5.47
CA SER A 40 -0.70 4.11 -4.15
C SER A 40 -2.10 3.57 -3.86
N PRO A 41 -3.07 3.56 -4.79
CA PRO A 41 -4.40 3.00 -4.53
C PRO A 41 -4.41 1.51 -4.22
N SER A 42 -3.37 0.78 -4.62
CA SER A 42 -3.24 -0.66 -4.36
C SER A 42 -2.55 -0.97 -3.03
N VAL A 43 -1.96 0.02 -2.38
CA VAL A 43 -1.30 -0.16 -1.08
C VAL A 43 -2.32 0.02 0.04
N VAL A 44 -2.29 -0.91 1.00
CA VAL A 44 -3.21 -0.91 2.13
C VAL A 44 -2.45 -1.00 3.45
N ASN A 45 -3.01 -0.43 4.48
CA ASN A 45 -2.51 -0.58 5.85
C ASN A 45 -3.20 -1.77 6.53
N ILE A 46 -2.43 -2.54 7.27
CA ILE A 46 -2.90 -3.73 7.96
C ILE A 46 -2.82 -3.50 9.46
N TRP A 47 -3.96 -3.60 10.12
CA TRP A 47 -4.12 -3.39 11.55
C TRP A 47 -4.58 -4.67 12.23
N SER A 48 -4.18 -4.87 13.48
CA SER A 48 -4.72 -5.92 14.34
C SER A 48 -5.49 -5.33 15.51
N ILE A 49 -6.48 -6.07 15.97
CA ILE A 49 -7.22 -5.74 17.18
C ILE A 49 -6.56 -6.46 18.34
N LYS A 50 -5.98 -5.70 19.28
CA LYS A 50 -5.37 -6.26 20.49
C LYS A 50 -6.20 -5.92 21.70
N LYS A 51 -6.28 -6.89 22.62
CA LYS A 51 -6.89 -6.71 23.94
C LYS A 51 -5.79 -6.81 24.98
N TRP A 52 -5.78 -5.88 25.91
CA TRP A 52 -4.81 -5.91 27.01
C TRP A 52 -5.49 -5.52 28.32
N LYS A 53 -4.93 -6.03 29.42
CA LYS A 53 -5.37 -5.67 30.75
C LYS A 53 -4.73 -4.33 31.14
N ALA A 54 -5.54 -3.41 31.64
CA ALA A 54 -5.09 -2.12 32.13
C ALA A 54 -5.70 -1.87 33.51
N TRP A 55 -4.99 -1.16 34.34
CA TRP A 55 -5.52 -0.71 35.62
C TRP A 55 -6.23 0.62 35.40
N GLN A 56 -7.47 0.71 35.85
CA GLN A 56 -8.27 1.92 35.81
C GLN A 56 -8.61 2.38 37.22
N GLU A 57 -8.30 3.63 37.49
CA GLU A 57 -8.71 4.27 38.76
C GLU A 57 -10.21 4.57 38.71
N LYS A 58 -10.89 4.19 39.75
CA LYS A 58 -12.31 4.51 39.99
C LYS A 58 -12.40 5.15 41.36
N SER A 59 -12.84 6.41 41.42
CA SER A 59 -13.14 7.09 42.69
C SER A 59 -14.65 6.99 42.99
N ASN A 60 -14.99 6.85 44.26
CA ASN A 60 -16.37 6.95 44.70
C ASN A 60 -16.70 8.41 45.10
N LEU A 61 -17.97 8.66 45.45
CA LEU A 61 -18.47 9.97 45.92
C LEU A 61 -17.72 10.52 47.15
N LEU A 62 -17.05 9.67 47.91
CA LEU A 62 -16.24 10.04 49.08
C LEU A 62 -14.79 10.28 48.76
N GLY A 63 -14.42 10.31 47.46
CA GLY A 63 -13.04 10.52 47.02
C GLY A 63 -12.09 9.34 47.22
N ILE A 64 -12.59 8.17 47.63
CA ILE A 64 -11.76 6.96 47.82
C ILE A 64 -11.44 6.38 46.46
N LYS A 65 -10.15 6.30 46.16
CA LYS A 65 -9.61 5.74 44.91
C LYS A 65 -9.49 4.23 45.02
N ARG A 66 -10.04 3.52 44.04
CA ARG A 66 -9.84 2.08 43.86
C ARG A 66 -9.33 1.80 42.47
N TYR A 67 -8.41 0.83 42.37
CA TYR A 67 -7.89 0.37 41.09
C TYR A 67 -8.54 -0.94 40.73
N GLN A 68 -9.14 -1.00 39.53
CA GLN A 68 -9.72 -2.23 39.01
C GLN A 68 -9.06 -2.59 37.69
N GLN A 69 -8.91 -3.89 37.47
CA GLN A 69 -8.38 -4.39 36.19
C GLN A 69 -9.49 -4.37 35.14
N VAL A 70 -9.24 -3.68 34.02
CA VAL A 70 -10.17 -3.60 32.90
C VAL A 70 -9.49 -4.13 31.64
N ILE A 71 -10.26 -4.71 30.73
CA ILE A 71 -9.78 -5.10 29.40
C ILE A 71 -9.99 -3.92 28.47
N LYS A 72 -8.90 -3.39 27.95
CA LYS A 72 -8.94 -2.39 26.88
C LYS A 72 -8.74 -3.06 25.53
N THR A 73 -9.39 -2.53 24.52
CA THR A 73 -9.25 -2.97 23.12
C THR A 73 -8.78 -1.80 22.28
N GLY A 74 -7.86 -2.03 21.38
CA GLY A 74 -7.38 -0.99 20.47
C GLY A 74 -6.85 -1.58 19.16
N PHE A 75 -6.68 -0.72 18.20
CA PHE A 75 -6.10 -1.02 16.89
C PHE A 75 -4.61 -0.74 16.92
N PHE A 76 -3.85 -1.68 16.40
CA PHE A 76 -2.39 -1.59 16.32
C PHE A 76 -1.95 -1.80 14.88
N PRO A 77 -1.12 -0.89 14.32
CA PRO A 77 -0.58 -1.05 13.00
C PRO A 77 0.40 -2.23 12.98
N ASN A 78 0.23 -3.11 12.02
CA ASN A 78 1.10 -4.27 11.83
C ASN A 78 2.06 -4.07 10.66
N GLY A 79 1.65 -3.38 9.62
CA GLY A 79 2.40 -3.14 8.41
C GLY A 79 1.48 -2.86 7.23
N SER A 80 1.98 -3.09 6.03
CA SER A 80 1.27 -2.81 4.79
C SER A 80 1.12 -4.06 3.93
N GLY A 81 0.22 -4.01 2.98
CA GLY A 81 0.02 -5.02 1.95
C GLY A 81 -0.30 -4.39 0.60
N VAL A 82 -0.37 -5.21 -0.43
CA VAL A 82 -0.72 -4.79 -1.78
C VAL A 82 -1.92 -5.60 -2.27
N VAL A 83 -2.96 -4.91 -2.72
CA VAL A 83 -4.13 -5.52 -3.35
C VAL A 83 -3.75 -6.01 -4.74
N LEU A 84 -3.93 -7.30 -5.02
CA LEU A 84 -3.56 -7.91 -6.29
C LEU A 84 -4.67 -7.86 -7.33
N ASN A 85 -5.91 -7.96 -6.90
CA ASN A 85 -7.05 -8.05 -7.80
C ASN A 85 -8.34 -7.53 -7.16
N LYS A 86 -9.39 -7.45 -7.99
CA LYS A 86 -10.73 -6.98 -7.56
C LYS A 86 -11.45 -7.94 -6.61
N ASP A 87 -11.00 -9.19 -6.50
CA ASP A 87 -11.54 -10.17 -5.54
C ASP A 87 -11.05 -9.92 -4.12
N GLY A 88 -10.23 -8.88 -3.92
CA GLY A 88 -9.71 -8.48 -2.60
C GLY A 88 -8.53 -9.34 -2.12
N LYS A 89 -7.82 -10.03 -3.01
CA LYS A 89 -6.59 -10.73 -2.63
C LYS A 89 -5.49 -9.74 -2.31
N ILE A 90 -4.91 -9.89 -1.12
CA ILE A 90 -3.85 -9.02 -0.62
C ILE A 90 -2.59 -9.85 -0.36
N VAL A 91 -1.46 -9.36 -0.85
CA VAL A 91 -0.14 -9.89 -0.52
C VAL A 91 0.50 -9.01 0.54
N THR A 92 1.07 -9.65 1.55
CA THR A 92 1.83 -8.97 2.60
C THR A 92 2.93 -9.90 3.11
N ASN A 93 3.85 -9.37 3.90
CA ASN A 93 4.89 -10.16 4.55
C ASN A 93 4.31 -11.00 5.70
N PHE A 94 4.79 -12.22 5.84
CA PHE A 94 4.32 -13.14 6.88
C PHE A 94 4.40 -12.55 8.29
N HIS A 95 5.46 -11.80 8.62
CA HIS A 95 5.61 -11.20 9.95
C HIS A 95 4.49 -10.20 10.29
N VAL A 96 3.86 -9.57 9.29
CA VAL A 96 2.74 -8.62 9.46
C VAL A 96 1.49 -9.34 9.95
N ILE A 97 1.25 -10.56 9.48
CA ILE A 97 0.05 -11.36 9.79
C ILE A 97 0.30 -12.49 10.78
N LYS A 98 1.56 -12.78 11.13
CA LYS A 98 1.97 -13.93 11.94
C LYS A 98 1.15 -14.11 13.21
N GLU A 99 0.99 -13.05 13.99
CA GLU A 99 0.25 -13.10 15.26
C GLU A 99 -1.25 -13.33 15.03
N ALA A 100 -1.82 -12.68 14.04
CA ALA A 100 -3.23 -12.85 13.68
C ALA A 100 -3.49 -14.25 13.14
N PHE A 101 -2.58 -14.78 12.29
CA PHE A 101 -2.66 -16.15 11.77
C PHE A 101 -2.60 -17.18 12.89
N LYS A 102 -1.63 -17.06 13.80
CA LYS A 102 -1.45 -17.98 14.92
C LYS A 102 -2.63 -18.00 15.88
N ASN A 103 -3.21 -16.84 16.15
CA ASN A 103 -4.26 -16.67 17.15
C ASN A 103 -5.68 -16.61 16.53
N GLN A 104 -5.81 -16.85 15.22
CA GLN A 104 -7.08 -16.76 14.47
C GLN A 104 -7.80 -15.40 14.70
N GLN A 105 -7.02 -14.33 14.76
CA GLN A 105 -7.54 -12.99 14.98
C GLN A 105 -7.94 -12.35 13.67
N ARG A 106 -8.93 -11.45 13.76
CA ARG A 106 -9.32 -10.60 12.62
C ARG A 106 -8.28 -9.52 12.39
N LEU A 107 -8.00 -9.27 11.12
CA LEU A 107 -7.25 -8.11 10.66
C LEU A 107 -8.22 -7.05 10.15
N ILE A 108 -7.85 -5.81 10.30
CA ILE A 108 -8.51 -4.67 9.67
C ILE A 108 -7.59 -4.16 8.58
N ILE A 109 -8.12 -4.08 7.39
CA ILE A 109 -7.45 -3.53 6.22
C ILE A 109 -7.99 -2.13 5.99
N GLU A 110 -7.13 -1.15 6.01
CA GLU A 110 -7.44 0.23 5.70
C GLU A 110 -6.97 0.54 4.27
N LEU A 111 -7.89 0.93 3.43
CA LEU A 111 -7.66 1.32 2.05
C LEU A 111 -7.13 2.76 1.98
N ASN A 112 -6.54 3.13 0.84
CA ASN A 112 -5.99 4.48 0.63
C ASN A 112 -7.03 5.61 0.76
N ASN A 113 -8.32 5.32 0.55
CA ASN A 113 -9.43 6.26 0.74
C ASN A 113 -9.92 6.37 2.20
N GLY A 114 -9.26 5.67 3.14
CA GLY A 114 -9.63 5.64 4.57
C GLY A 114 -10.74 4.65 4.92
N GLU A 115 -11.31 3.94 3.93
CA GLU A 115 -12.26 2.87 4.22
C GLU A 115 -11.57 1.68 4.87
N THR A 116 -12.29 1.00 5.76
CA THR A 116 -11.77 -0.17 6.47
C THR A 116 -12.59 -1.41 6.19
N VAL A 117 -11.92 -2.54 5.99
CA VAL A 117 -12.52 -3.85 5.75
C VAL A 117 -11.98 -4.85 6.77
N SER A 118 -12.89 -5.62 7.38
CA SER A 118 -12.49 -6.71 8.30
C SER A 118 -12.13 -7.97 7.49
N TYR A 119 -10.94 -8.50 7.72
CA TYR A 119 -10.40 -9.64 7.01
C TYR A 119 -10.22 -10.84 7.95
N THR A 120 -10.78 -11.98 7.59
CA THR A 120 -10.78 -13.19 8.45
C THR A 120 -10.11 -14.41 7.80
N HIS A 121 -9.92 -14.41 6.49
CA HIS A 121 -9.34 -15.54 5.77
C HIS A 121 -7.85 -15.31 5.48
N LEU A 122 -7.01 -15.93 6.29
CA LEU A 122 -5.56 -15.90 6.11
C LEU A 122 -5.10 -17.24 5.53
N THR A 123 -4.48 -17.21 4.36
CA THR A 123 -3.88 -18.39 3.75
C THR A 123 -2.38 -18.19 3.61
N LEU A 124 -1.61 -19.20 3.95
CA LEU A 124 -0.20 -19.27 3.59
C LEU A 124 -0.08 -19.96 2.24
N PRO A 125 0.88 -19.54 1.37
CA PRO A 125 1.20 -20.32 0.19
C PRO A 125 1.66 -21.69 0.67
N THR A 126 0.91 -22.73 0.30
CA THR A 126 1.39 -24.11 0.43
C THR A 126 2.51 -24.29 -0.59
N THR A 127 3.75 -24.34 -0.12
CA THR A 127 4.86 -24.84 -0.92
C THR A 127 4.52 -26.29 -1.22
N GLY A 128 4.04 -26.56 -2.43
CA GLY A 128 3.92 -27.91 -2.93
C GLY A 128 5.32 -28.50 -3.00
N SER A 129 5.58 -29.49 -2.17
CA SER A 129 6.71 -30.38 -2.29
C SER A 129 6.49 -31.37 -3.41
#